data_d073375e736bc3c736de14a01484408d
#
_entry.id   d073375e736bc3c736de14a01484408d
#
_cell.length_a   1.000
_cell.length_b   1.000
_cell.length_c   1.000
_cell.angle_alpha   90.00
_cell.angle_beta   90.00
_cell.angle_gamma   90.00
#
_symmetry.space_group_name_H-M   'P 1'
#
loop_
_entity.id
_entity.type
_entity.pdbx_description
1 polymer ?
#
loop_
_entity_poly.entity_id
_entity_poly.type
_entity_poly.pdbx_seq_one_letter_code
_entity_poly.pdbx_strand_id
1 'polypeptide(L)'
;ISPVFGGIIAAILLYIIKITILNVKEKRLAAAKWLPIFISLMGGAFAAYMALKGFKKIYKATTNEVYIFTVFSMFLTYFLSKPYIKNKIQLIENKKNDIYTLFHVPLLFGVALLCFAHGANDVANAVGPLAAIVSTLSTDGTVASKVSIPLWVMVVGAIGIALGLLLFGPKLINTVGQKITRLNAPRAYCVALSSAITVLIATTLGLPVSSTHIAIGAIFGVGFLREYLENPNTKFNKKDMSKRMLVRRKFLFSIAGAWLVTDPASALLASLIYLFLDYTFV
;
A
#
# COMPACT_ATOMS: atom_id res chain seq x y z
N ILE A 1 6.56 2.50 -13.01
CA ILE A 1 7.39 3.23 -12.00
C ILE A 1 6.85 2.97 -10.58
N SER A 2 5.54 3.11 -10.33
CA SER A 2 4.95 3.01 -8.99
C SER A 2 5.26 1.73 -8.20
N PRO A 3 5.26 0.49 -8.78
CA PRO A 3 5.63 -0.70 -8.02
C PRO A 3 7.11 -0.72 -7.61
N VAL A 4 7.98 -0.10 -8.38
CA VAL A 4 9.41 0.00 -8.04
C VAL A 4 9.59 0.91 -6.84
N PHE A 5 8.92 2.07 -6.80
CA PHE A 5 8.95 2.96 -5.64
C PHE A 5 8.44 2.29 -4.37
N GLY A 6 7.28 1.63 -4.43
CA GLY A 6 6.77 0.86 -3.30
C GLY A 6 7.75 -0.21 -2.83
N GLY A 7 8.39 -0.91 -3.78
CA GLY A 7 9.41 -1.92 -3.49
C GLY A 7 10.65 -1.37 -2.80
N ILE A 8 11.18 -0.24 -3.28
CA ILE A 8 12.36 0.42 -2.69
C ILE A 8 12.05 0.89 -1.27
N ILE A 9 10.94 1.59 -1.06
CA ILE A 9 10.56 2.09 0.28
C ILE A 9 10.36 0.92 1.25
N ALA A 10 9.67 -0.16 0.82
CA ALA A 10 9.48 -1.36 1.64
C ALA A 10 10.80 -2.04 2.01
N ALA A 11 11.73 -2.14 1.05
CA ALA A 11 13.06 -2.69 1.29
C ALA A 11 13.86 -1.84 2.28
N ILE A 12 13.85 -0.51 2.13
CA ILE A 12 14.51 0.41 3.07
C ILE A 12 13.94 0.26 4.48
N LEU A 13 12.61 0.26 4.63
CA LEU A 13 11.95 0.09 5.94
C LEU A 13 12.32 -1.25 6.58
N LEU A 14 12.29 -2.35 5.81
CA LEU A 14 12.68 -3.65 6.32
C LEU A 14 14.16 -3.72 6.68
N TYR A 15 15.04 -3.09 5.89
CA TYR A 15 16.47 -3.02 6.19
C TYR A 15 16.70 -2.30 7.52
N ILE A 16 16.07 -1.14 7.72
CA ILE A 16 16.18 -0.39 8.97
C ILE A 16 15.67 -1.23 10.15
N ILE A 17 14.50 -1.87 10.04
CA ILE A 17 13.96 -2.75 11.10
C ILE A 17 14.92 -3.91 11.40
N LYS A 18 15.54 -4.50 10.37
CA LYS A 18 16.51 -5.60 10.57
C LYS A 18 17.74 -5.14 11.36
N ILE A 19 18.36 -4.02 10.98
CA ILE A 19 19.58 -3.54 11.64
C ILE A 19 19.32 -2.96 13.04
N THR A 20 18.15 -2.33 13.24
CA THR A 20 17.82 -1.67 14.49
C THR A 20 17.20 -2.58 15.54
N ILE A 21 16.44 -3.61 15.12
CA ILE A 21 15.66 -4.46 16.03
C ILE A 21 16.00 -5.94 15.89
N LEU A 22 15.99 -6.50 14.68
CA LEU A 22 15.97 -7.95 14.49
C LEU A 22 17.36 -8.61 14.56
N ASN A 23 18.42 -7.89 14.19
CA ASN A 23 19.78 -8.43 14.11
C ASN A 23 20.66 -8.04 15.31
N VAL A 24 20.12 -7.33 16.29
CA VAL A 24 20.83 -6.96 17.53
C VAL A 24 20.76 -8.10 18.57
N LYS A 25 21.72 -8.15 19.51
CA LYS A 25 21.74 -9.15 20.60
C LYS A 25 20.52 -8.95 21.52
N GLU A 26 20.32 -7.75 22.03
CA GLU A 26 19.22 -7.38 22.93
C GLU A 26 18.00 -6.85 22.15
N LYS A 27 17.28 -7.76 21.49
CA LYS A 27 16.12 -7.42 20.63
C LYS A 27 14.98 -6.74 21.38
N ARG A 28 14.76 -7.13 22.65
CA ARG A 28 13.73 -6.54 23.52
C ARG A 28 13.98 -5.05 23.76
N LEU A 29 15.20 -4.69 24.18
CA LEU A 29 15.58 -3.30 24.44
C LEU A 29 15.56 -2.47 23.15
N ALA A 30 16.04 -3.06 22.08
CA ALA A 30 16.01 -2.44 20.75
C ALA A 30 14.56 -2.19 20.29
N ALA A 31 13.66 -3.16 20.45
CA ALA A 31 12.24 -2.99 20.12
C ALA A 31 11.57 -1.92 20.99
N ALA A 32 11.91 -1.85 22.30
CA ALA A 32 11.41 -0.80 23.20
C ALA A 32 11.75 0.60 22.72
N LYS A 33 12.93 0.77 22.12
CA LYS A 33 13.44 2.05 21.62
C LYS A 33 12.89 2.40 20.24
N TRP A 34 12.95 1.47 19.30
CA TRP A 34 12.72 1.76 17.88
C TRP A 34 11.28 1.56 17.43
N LEU A 35 10.54 0.60 18.03
CA LEU A 35 9.18 0.31 17.60
C LEU A 35 8.21 1.49 17.78
N PRO A 36 8.27 2.27 18.89
CA PRO A 36 7.46 3.48 19.01
C PRO A 36 7.73 4.51 17.90
N ILE A 37 8.97 4.60 17.41
CA ILE A 37 9.34 5.50 16.30
C ILE A 37 8.68 5.03 14.99
N PHE A 38 8.70 3.73 14.69
CA PHE A 38 8.01 3.22 13.51
C PHE A 38 6.49 3.39 13.59
N ILE A 39 5.90 3.22 14.78
CA ILE A 39 4.48 3.46 15.01
C ILE A 39 4.15 4.95 14.83
N SER A 40 5.02 5.85 15.31
CA SER A 40 4.82 7.29 15.14
C SER A 40 4.89 7.72 13.67
N LEU A 41 5.81 7.15 12.89
CA LEU A 41 5.89 7.39 11.44
C LEU A 41 4.58 6.98 10.74
N MET A 42 4.03 5.84 11.12
CA MET A 42 2.74 5.38 10.60
C MET A 42 1.59 6.31 11.03
N GLY A 43 1.56 6.75 12.29
CA GLY A 43 0.57 7.71 12.80
C GLY A 43 0.63 9.05 12.05
N GLY A 44 1.83 9.53 11.75
CA GLY A 44 2.03 10.72 10.92
C GLY A 44 1.51 10.52 9.50
N ALA A 45 1.84 9.39 8.86
CA ALA A 45 1.35 9.07 7.52
C ALA A 45 -0.19 8.97 7.48
N PHE A 46 -0.81 8.41 8.53
CA PHE A 46 -2.26 8.34 8.66
C PHE A 46 -2.88 9.74 8.79
N ALA A 47 -2.34 10.59 9.65
CA ALA A 47 -2.83 11.96 9.84
C ALA A 47 -2.68 12.80 8.56
N ALA A 48 -1.53 12.72 7.89
CA ALA A 48 -1.30 13.39 6.61
C ALA A 48 -2.34 12.95 5.56
N TYR A 49 -2.59 11.64 5.46
CA TYR A 49 -3.57 11.10 4.52
C TYR A 49 -4.99 11.58 4.83
N MET A 50 -5.40 11.54 6.10
CA MET A 50 -6.73 12.02 6.52
C MET A 50 -6.89 13.52 6.26
N ALA A 51 -5.88 14.35 6.53
CA ALA A 51 -5.92 15.78 6.26
C ALA A 51 -6.00 16.10 4.76
N LEU A 52 -5.24 15.39 3.93
CA LEU A 52 -5.18 15.64 2.49
C LEU A 52 -6.36 15.06 1.69
N LYS A 53 -6.92 13.94 2.14
CA LYS A 53 -7.95 13.20 1.39
C LYS A 53 -9.21 12.94 2.21
N GLY A 54 -9.09 12.47 3.45
CA GLY A 54 -10.23 12.06 4.25
C GLY A 54 -11.19 13.22 4.51
N PHE A 55 -10.68 14.34 4.98
CA PHE A 55 -11.48 15.52 5.32
C PHE A 55 -11.64 16.53 4.20
N LYS A 56 -11.06 16.31 3.01
CA LYS A 56 -11.04 17.30 1.92
C LYS A 56 -12.41 17.83 1.50
N LYS A 57 -13.47 17.04 1.65
CA LYS A 57 -14.85 17.47 1.34
C LYS A 57 -15.49 18.33 2.42
N ILE A 58 -15.03 18.20 3.67
CA ILE A 58 -15.55 18.95 4.83
C ILE A 58 -14.69 20.18 5.06
N TYR A 59 -13.36 19.99 5.02
CA TYR A 59 -12.37 21.02 5.29
C TYR A 59 -11.15 20.87 4.37
N LYS A 60 -10.78 21.93 3.70
CA LYS A 60 -9.57 21.98 2.86
C LYS A 60 -8.41 22.48 3.71
N ALA A 61 -7.65 21.57 4.30
CA ALA A 61 -6.48 21.90 5.08
C ALA A 61 -5.41 22.60 4.22
N THR A 62 -4.82 23.65 4.75
CA THR A 62 -3.64 24.31 4.17
C THR A 62 -2.40 23.42 4.35
N THR A 63 -1.36 23.64 3.55
CA THR A 63 -0.11 22.88 3.64
C THR A 63 0.48 22.93 5.06
N ASN A 64 0.45 24.09 5.71
CA ASN A 64 0.96 24.26 7.08
C ASN A 64 0.13 23.47 8.10
N GLU A 65 -1.18 23.45 7.97
CA GLU A 65 -2.05 22.65 8.85
C GLU A 65 -1.79 21.15 8.67
N VAL A 66 -1.59 20.67 7.45
CA VAL A 66 -1.21 19.27 7.21
C VAL A 66 0.10 18.92 7.92
N TYR A 67 1.12 19.79 7.84
CA TYR A 67 2.37 19.57 8.58
C TYR A 67 2.17 19.55 10.08
N ILE A 68 1.42 20.50 10.64
CA ILE A 68 1.13 20.57 12.07
C ILE A 68 0.39 19.30 12.53
N PHE A 69 -0.66 18.89 11.80
CA PHE A 69 -1.42 17.68 12.10
C PHE A 69 -0.55 16.42 12.04
N THR A 70 0.31 16.33 11.04
CA THR A 70 1.23 15.20 10.85
C THR A 70 2.21 15.11 12.01
N VAL A 71 2.89 16.21 12.34
CA VAL A 71 3.88 16.26 13.43
C VAL A 71 3.20 16.01 14.79
N PHE A 72 2.07 16.64 15.05
CA PHE A 72 1.30 16.41 16.28
C PHE A 72 0.88 14.94 16.43
N SER A 73 0.37 14.32 15.36
CA SER A 73 0.01 12.90 15.36
C SER A 73 1.23 12.00 15.59
N MET A 74 2.40 12.33 15.02
CA MET A 74 3.63 11.59 15.28
C MET A 74 4.02 11.65 16.77
N PHE A 75 3.97 12.82 17.39
CA PHE A 75 4.24 12.95 18.82
C PHE A 75 3.21 12.18 19.65
N LEU A 76 1.94 12.37 19.39
CA LEU A 76 0.86 11.69 20.12
C LEU A 76 1.01 10.16 20.04
N THR A 77 1.16 9.62 18.85
CA THR A 77 1.33 8.17 18.66
C THR A 77 2.63 7.63 19.25
N TYR A 78 3.71 8.41 19.26
CA TYR A 78 4.95 8.05 19.95
C TYR A 78 4.73 7.91 21.46
N PHE A 79 4.14 8.92 22.09
CA PHE A 79 3.91 8.92 23.54
C PHE A 79 2.91 7.86 23.97
N LEU A 80 1.87 7.59 23.19
CA LEU A 80 0.89 6.53 23.47
C LEU A 80 1.48 5.13 23.27
N SER A 81 2.29 4.94 22.24
CA SER A 81 2.87 3.62 21.93
C SER A 81 4.01 3.22 22.87
N LYS A 82 4.78 4.19 23.37
CA LYS A 82 5.93 3.92 24.23
C LYS A 82 5.59 3.12 25.51
N PRO A 83 4.60 3.51 26.36
CA PRO A 83 4.21 2.73 27.53
C PRO A 83 3.59 1.38 27.15
N TYR A 84 2.79 1.34 26.08
CA TYR A 84 2.21 0.11 25.58
C TYR A 84 3.29 -0.92 25.20
N ILE A 85 4.28 -0.51 24.41
CA ILE A 85 5.39 -1.38 24.01
C ILE A 85 6.23 -1.79 25.22
N LYS A 86 6.52 -0.85 26.14
CA LYS A 86 7.29 -1.14 27.38
C LYS A 86 6.61 -2.23 28.21
N ASN A 87 5.30 -2.17 28.38
CA ASN A 87 4.55 -3.19 29.13
C ASN A 87 4.55 -4.54 28.39
N LYS A 88 4.32 -4.55 27.08
CA LYS A 88 4.32 -5.78 26.27
C LYS A 88 5.68 -6.48 26.25
N ILE A 89 6.78 -5.72 26.21
CA ILE A 89 8.15 -6.28 26.19
C ILE A 89 8.48 -7.04 27.49
N GLN A 90 7.88 -6.68 28.60
CA GLN A 90 8.10 -7.41 29.87
C GLN A 90 7.53 -8.85 29.82
N LEU A 91 6.52 -9.07 28.98
CA LEU A 91 5.81 -10.33 28.87
C LEU A 91 6.39 -11.29 27.82
N ILE A 92 7.43 -10.88 27.09
CA ILE A 92 8.02 -11.67 26.00
C ILE A 92 9.48 -11.98 26.25
N GLU A 93 9.95 -13.07 25.65
CA GLU A 93 11.37 -13.46 25.68
C GLU A 93 12.19 -12.71 24.60
N ASN A 94 13.53 -12.77 24.73
CA ASN A 94 14.43 -12.16 23.73
C ASN A 94 14.57 -13.02 22.47
N LYS A 95 13.48 -13.69 22.05
CA LYS A 95 13.41 -14.51 20.84
C LYS A 95 12.86 -13.72 19.67
N LYS A 96 13.32 -14.02 18.47
CA LYS A 96 12.93 -13.34 17.24
C LYS A 96 11.43 -13.43 16.95
N ASN A 97 10.82 -14.61 17.22
CA ASN A 97 9.39 -14.82 17.00
C ASN A 97 8.52 -14.00 17.95
N ASP A 98 8.97 -13.84 19.20
CA ASP A 98 8.24 -13.05 20.19
C ASP A 98 8.27 -11.57 19.86
N ILE A 99 9.39 -11.06 19.33
CA ILE A 99 9.49 -9.70 18.82
C ILE A 99 8.52 -9.48 17.64
N TYR A 100 8.25 -10.51 16.81
CA TYR A 100 7.28 -10.38 15.71
C TYR A 100 5.85 -10.11 16.21
N THR A 101 5.48 -10.60 17.40
CA THR A 101 4.15 -10.36 17.96
C THR A 101 3.91 -8.89 18.27
N LEU A 102 4.97 -8.12 18.59
CA LEU A 102 4.86 -6.68 18.85
C LEU A 102 4.44 -5.89 17.60
N PHE A 103 4.65 -6.45 16.39
CA PHE A 103 4.27 -5.82 15.14
C PHE A 103 2.80 -6.05 14.76
N HIS A 104 2.05 -6.91 15.46
CA HIS A 104 0.65 -7.19 15.10
C HIS A 104 -0.23 -5.94 15.19
N VAL A 105 -0.13 -5.17 16.26
CA VAL A 105 -0.92 -3.94 16.43
C VAL A 105 -0.49 -2.86 15.42
N PRO A 106 0.80 -2.51 15.27
CA PRO A 106 1.24 -1.63 14.19
C PRO A 106 0.79 -2.08 12.81
N LEU A 107 0.86 -3.40 12.52
CA LEU A 107 0.40 -3.95 11.25
C LEU A 107 -1.09 -3.71 11.03
N LEU A 108 -1.92 -3.90 12.05
CA LEU A 108 -3.36 -3.66 11.94
C LEU A 108 -3.66 -2.22 11.53
N PHE A 109 -3.01 -1.25 12.18
CA PHE A 109 -3.14 0.16 11.83
C PHE A 109 -2.56 0.47 10.44
N GLY A 110 -1.42 -0.15 10.07
CA GLY A 110 -0.83 -0.02 8.74
C GLY A 110 -1.74 -0.54 7.64
N VAL A 111 -2.40 -1.67 7.87
CA VAL A 111 -3.39 -2.23 6.93
C VAL A 111 -4.62 -1.34 6.85
N ALA A 112 -5.12 -0.81 7.96
CA ALA A 112 -6.23 0.14 7.95
C ALA A 112 -5.89 1.39 7.13
N LEU A 113 -4.69 1.97 7.32
CA LEU A 113 -4.21 3.09 6.51
C LEU A 113 -4.16 2.73 5.02
N LEU A 114 -3.64 1.55 4.68
CA LEU A 114 -3.59 1.09 3.30
C LEU A 114 -4.99 0.89 2.72
N CYS A 115 -5.96 0.37 3.48
CA CYS A 115 -7.34 0.24 3.03
C CYS A 115 -7.98 1.60 2.71
N PHE A 116 -7.77 2.61 3.56
CA PHE A 116 -8.23 3.98 3.29
C PHE A 116 -7.56 4.56 2.04
N ALA A 117 -6.25 4.40 1.90
CA ALA A 117 -5.50 4.90 0.75
C ALA A 117 -5.96 4.22 -0.55
N HIS A 118 -6.15 2.90 -0.52
CA HIS A 118 -6.64 2.11 -1.63
C HIS A 118 -8.06 2.52 -2.03
N GLY A 119 -9.00 2.53 -1.09
CA GLY A 119 -10.39 2.88 -1.36
C GLY A 119 -10.54 4.28 -1.97
N ALA A 120 -9.86 5.29 -1.40
CA ALA A 120 -9.94 6.65 -1.91
C ALA A 120 -9.30 6.82 -3.30
N ASN A 121 -8.24 6.06 -3.62
CA ASN A 121 -7.57 6.12 -4.92
C ASN A 121 -8.34 5.32 -5.98
N ASP A 122 -8.66 4.07 -5.69
CA ASP A 122 -9.16 3.14 -6.70
C ASP A 122 -10.63 3.37 -7.02
N VAL A 123 -11.46 3.81 -6.05
CA VAL A 123 -12.83 4.26 -6.35
C VAL A 123 -12.80 5.44 -7.32
N ALA A 124 -11.95 6.45 -7.07
CA ALA A 124 -11.86 7.61 -7.95
C ALA A 124 -11.41 7.23 -9.38
N ASN A 125 -10.44 6.32 -9.50
CA ASN A 125 -9.96 5.83 -10.79
C ASN A 125 -11.04 5.04 -11.54
N ALA A 126 -11.81 4.21 -10.83
CA ALA A 126 -12.87 3.39 -11.44
C ALA A 126 -14.06 4.22 -11.95
N VAL A 127 -14.48 5.22 -11.18
CA VAL A 127 -15.68 6.01 -11.51
C VAL A 127 -15.37 7.32 -12.24
N GLY A 128 -14.11 7.66 -12.44
CA GLY A 128 -13.69 8.88 -13.14
C GLY A 128 -14.32 9.05 -14.52
N PRO A 129 -14.26 8.04 -15.41
CA PRO A 129 -14.92 8.11 -16.72
C PRO A 129 -16.43 8.33 -16.65
N LEU A 130 -17.12 7.63 -15.74
CA LEU A 130 -18.56 7.82 -15.53
C LEU A 130 -18.89 9.25 -15.04
N ALA A 131 -18.08 9.78 -14.13
CA ALA A 131 -18.25 11.14 -13.66
C ALA A 131 -18.03 12.18 -14.77
N ALA A 132 -17.09 11.93 -15.68
CA ALA A 132 -16.85 12.77 -16.85
C ALA A 132 -18.08 12.77 -17.79
N ILE A 133 -18.64 11.61 -18.09
CA ILE A 133 -19.86 11.49 -18.91
C ILE A 133 -21.02 12.26 -18.27
N VAL A 134 -21.27 12.04 -16.98
CA VAL A 134 -22.36 12.74 -16.26
C VAL A 134 -22.17 14.25 -16.28
N SER A 135 -20.93 14.71 -16.11
CA SER A 135 -20.60 16.15 -16.16
C SER A 135 -20.87 16.74 -17.55
N THR A 136 -20.43 16.05 -18.61
CA THR A 136 -20.63 16.50 -19.99
C THR A 136 -22.10 16.59 -20.37
N LEU A 137 -22.91 15.61 -19.95
CA LEU A 137 -24.36 15.61 -20.16
C LEU A 137 -25.07 16.75 -19.41
N SER A 138 -24.55 17.15 -18.23
CA SER A 138 -25.12 18.23 -17.43
C SER A 138 -24.69 19.64 -17.87
N THR A 139 -23.72 19.76 -18.79
CA THR A 139 -23.14 21.03 -19.26
C THR A 139 -23.30 21.23 -20.77
N ASP A 140 -24.36 20.66 -21.38
CA ASP A 140 -24.68 20.78 -22.81
C ASP A 140 -23.47 20.47 -23.74
N GLY A 141 -22.70 19.43 -23.38
CA GLY A 141 -21.58 18.94 -24.19
C GLY A 141 -20.23 19.63 -23.95
N THR A 142 -20.15 20.59 -23.03
CA THR A 142 -18.86 21.22 -22.70
C THR A 142 -18.06 20.37 -21.75
N VAL A 143 -16.80 20.07 -22.11
CA VAL A 143 -15.88 19.30 -21.27
C VAL A 143 -15.19 20.21 -20.27
N ALA A 144 -15.54 20.09 -18.99
CA ALA A 144 -14.88 20.83 -17.93
C ALA A 144 -13.47 20.29 -17.66
N SER A 145 -12.49 21.20 -17.48
CA SER A 145 -11.11 20.83 -17.13
C SER A 145 -10.96 20.12 -15.77
N LYS A 146 -11.94 20.27 -14.89
CA LYS A 146 -12.05 19.60 -13.60
C LYS A 146 -13.49 19.14 -13.37
N VAL A 147 -13.66 17.83 -13.28
CA VAL A 147 -14.96 17.21 -13.03
C VAL A 147 -15.09 16.90 -11.55
N SER A 148 -16.20 17.35 -10.92
CA SER A 148 -16.54 16.91 -9.57
C SER A 148 -17.29 15.57 -9.65
N ILE A 149 -16.85 14.57 -8.88
CA ILE A 149 -17.52 13.27 -8.85
C ILE A 149 -18.78 13.36 -7.98
N PRO A 150 -19.98 13.16 -8.53
CA PRO A 150 -21.22 13.14 -7.75
C PRO A 150 -21.21 12.03 -6.70
N LEU A 151 -21.90 12.26 -5.57
CA LEU A 151 -21.90 11.31 -4.46
C LEU A 151 -22.42 9.91 -4.87
N TRP A 152 -23.51 9.88 -5.64
CA TRP A 152 -24.08 8.60 -6.09
C TRP A 152 -23.13 7.79 -6.97
N VAL A 153 -22.35 8.44 -7.83
CA VAL A 153 -21.30 7.79 -8.65
C VAL A 153 -20.23 7.18 -7.76
N MET A 154 -19.80 7.90 -6.73
CA MET A 154 -18.83 7.36 -5.75
C MET A 154 -19.41 6.16 -4.98
N VAL A 155 -20.67 6.21 -4.60
CA VAL A 155 -21.34 5.10 -3.89
C VAL A 155 -21.39 3.86 -4.76
N VAL A 156 -21.73 3.98 -6.04
CA VAL A 156 -21.72 2.85 -7.00
C VAL A 156 -20.32 2.21 -7.08
N GLY A 157 -19.27 3.02 -7.23
CA GLY A 157 -17.90 2.51 -7.26
C GLY A 157 -17.47 1.85 -5.95
N ALA A 158 -17.83 2.45 -4.81
CA ALA A 158 -17.51 1.90 -3.49
C ALA A 158 -18.22 0.55 -3.25
N ILE A 159 -19.47 0.42 -3.61
CA ILE A 159 -20.23 -0.84 -3.52
C ILE A 159 -19.59 -1.89 -4.43
N GLY A 160 -19.23 -1.54 -5.67
CA GLY A 160 -18.59 -2.45 -6.61
C GLY A 160 -17.26 -3.01 -6.08
N ILE A 161 -16.40 -2.15 -5.51
CA ILE A 161 -15.14 -2.58 -4.89
C ILE A 161 -15.41 -3.46 -3.65
N ALA A 162 -16.36 -3.08 -2.78
CA ALA A 162 -16.69 -3.85 -1.60
C ALA A 162 -17.21 -5.26 -1.96
N LEU A 163 -18.09 -5.38 -2.95
CA LEU A 163 -18.58 -6.66 -3.44
C LEU A 163 -17.44 -7.50 -4.04
N GLY A 164 -16.57 -6.91 -4.84
CA GLY A 164 -15.40 -7.60 -5.39
C GLY A 164 -14.48 -8.15 -4.29
N LEU A 165 -14.24 -7.39 -3.24
CA LEU A 165 -13.44 -7.82 -2.08
C LEU A 165 -14.13 -8.94 -1.29
N LEU A 166 -15.44 -8.88 -1.10
CA LEU A 166 -16.19 -9.95 -0.43
C LEU A 166 -16.12 -11.27 -1.19
N LEU A 167 -16.24 -11.23 -2.51
CA LEU A 167 -16.26 -12.43 -3.36
C LEU A 167 -14.86 -13.04 -3.56
N PHE A 168 -13.85 -12.21 -3.79
CA PHE A 168 -12.51 -12.67 -4.23
C PHE A 168 -11.38 -12.37 -3.24
N GLY A 169 -11.61 -11.51 -2.25
CA GLY A 169 -10.58 -11.04 -1.33
C GLY A 169 -9.85 -12.16 -0.58
N PRO A 170 -10.51 -13.12 0.05
CA PRO A 170 -9.83 -14.20 0.77
C PRO A 170 -8.88 -15.02 -0.10
N LYS A 171 -9.30 -15.33 -1.35
CA LYS A 171 -8.48 -16.05 -2.33
C LYS A 171 -7.24 -15.23 -2.74
N LEU A 172 -7.43 -13.94 -2.96
CA LEU A 172 -6.36 -13.02 -3.33
C LEU A 172 -5.32 -12.87 -2.20
N ILE A 173 -5.79 -12.61 -0.96
CA ILE A 173 -4.93 -12.47 0.22
C ILE A 173 -4.06 -13.72 0.43
N ASN A 174 -4.66 -14.91 0.35
CA ASN A 174 -3.92 -16.16 0.48
C ASN A 174 -2.87 -16.34 -0.64
N THR A 175 -3.23 -16.00 -1.88
CA THR A 175 -2.32 -16.11 -3.03
C THR A 175 -1.14 -15.13 -2.89
N VAL A 176 -1.40 -13.88 -2.59
CA VAL A 176 -0.37 -12.83 -2.47
C VAL A 176 0.51 -13.05 -1.24
N GLY A 177 -0.10 -13.33 -0.09
CA GLY A 177 0.61 -13.46 1.19
C GLY A 177 1.47 -14.72 1.34
N GLN A 178 1.13 -15.81 0.62
CA GLN A 178 1.84 -17.09 0.76
C GLN A 178 2.59 -17.52 -0.49
N LYS A 179 2.07 -17.18 -1.69
CA LYS A 179 2.62 -17.69 -2.95
C LYS A 179 3.76 -16.84 -3.51
N ILE A 180 3.81 -15.54 -3.25
CA ILE A 180 4.90 -14.66 -3.73
C ILE A 180 6.11 -14.77 -2.83
N THR A 181 5.96 -14.45 -1.54
CA THR A 181 6.97 -14.62 -0.49
C THR A 181 6.30 -14.84 0.85
N ARG A 182 6.98 -15.53 1.77
CA ARG A 182 6.43 -15.74 3.12
C ARG A 182 6.52 -14.44 3.91
N LEU A 183 5.38 -13.82 4.15
CA LEU A 183 5.25 -12.63 4.98
C LEU A 183 5.11 -13.03 6.46
N ASN A 184 5.77 -12.27 7.33
CA ASN A 184 5.54 -12.23 8.78
C ASN A 184 5.15 -10.79 9.17
N ALA A 185 4.72 -10.56 10.41
CA ALA A 185 4.18 -9.28 10.84
C ALA A 185 5.12 -8.09 10.56
N PRO A 186 6.44 -8.10 10.84
CA PRO A 186 7.33 -7.00 10.47
C PRO A 186 7.40 -6.73 8.96
N ARG A 187 7.42 -7.78 8.14
CA ARG A 187 7.46 -7.63 6.67
C ARG A 187 6.16 -7.11 6.11
N ALA A 188 5.03 -7.65 6.58
CA ALA A 188 3.71 -7.18 6.21
C ALA A 188 3.51 -5.70 6.61
N TYR A 189 4.01 -5.31 7.79
CA TYR A 189 4.04 -3.91 8.22
C TYR A 189 4.82 -3.01 7.25
N CYS A 190 6.02 -3.42 6.83
CA CYS A 190 6.80 -2.67 5.83
C CYS A 190 6.06 -2.54 4.50
N VAL A 191 5.39 -3.60 4.05
CA VAL A 191 4.58 -3.58 2.83
C VAL A 191 3.41 -2.61 2.96
N ALA A 192 2.63 -2.69 4.03
CA ALA A 192 1.46 -1.84 4.24
C ALA A 192 1.86 -0.35 4.34
N LEU A 193 2.87 -0.05 5.16
CA LEU A 193 3.33 1.33 5.37
C LEU A 193 3.96 1.92 4.10
N SER A 194 4.82 1.17 3.40
CA SER A 194 5.43 1.64 2.15
C SER A 194 4.40 1.90 1.06
N SER A 195 3.41 1.01 0.94
CA SER A 195 2.33 1.18 -0.02
C SER A 195 1.50 2.42 0.27
N ALA A 196 1.12 2.62 1.53
CA ALA A 196 0.38 3.80 1.96
C ALA A 196 1.16 5.09 1.71
N ILE A 197 2.45 5.14 2.07
CA ILE A 197 3.32 6.30 1.83
C ILE A 197 3.45 6.58 0.32
N THR A 198 3.65 5.55 -0.50
CA THR A 198 3.80 5.71 -1.96
C THR A 198 2.51 6.23 -2.59
N VAL A 199 1.35 5.69 -2.19
CA VAL A 199 0.04 6.19 -2.65
C VAL A 199 -0.17 7.63 -2.21
N LEU A 200 0.19 7.98 -0.97
CA LEU A 200 0.07 9.35 -0.46
C LEU A 200 0.92 10.33 -1.27
N ILE A 201 2.20 10.01 -1.52
CA ILE A 201 3.10 10.83 -2.34
C ILE A 201 2.54 11.00 -3.75
N ALA A 202 2.16 9.92 -4.42
CA ALA A 202 1.61 9.97 -5.77
C ALA A 202 0.32 10.82 -5.83
N THR A 203 -0.53 10.65 -4.83
CA THR A 203 -1.78 11.40 -4.69
C THR A 203 -1.56 12.91 -4.48
N THR A 204 -0.55 13.30 -3.70
CA THR A 204 -0.20 14.72 -3.50
C THR A 204 0.36 15.36 -4.76
N LEU A 205 1.07 14.58 -5.56
CA LEU A 205 1.58 15.00 -6.87
C LEU A 205 0.54 14.95 -7.99
N GLY A 206 -0.69 14.49 -7.70
CA GLY A 206 -1.76 14.36 -8.70
C GLY A 206 -1.52 13.23 -9.71
N LEU A 207 -0.63 12.28 -9.41
CA LEU A 207 -0.32 11.17 -10.30
C LEU A 207 -1.34 10.04 -10.15
N PRO A 208 -1.93 9.55 -11.26
CA PRO A 208 -2.75 8.36 -11.23
C PRO A 208 -1.86 7.13 -11.02
N VAL A 209 -2.10 6.39 -9.94
CA VAL A 209 -1.31 5.19 -9.61
C VAL A 209 -2.23 4.04 -9.24
N SER A 210 -1.75 2.82 -9.48
CA SER A 210 -2.41 1.61 -8.99
C SER A 210 -1.86 1.23 -7.62
N SER A 211 -2.70 1.32 -6.60
CA SER A 211 -2.38 0.91 -5.24
C SER A 211 -2.03 -0.58 -5.16
N THR A 212 -2.67 -1.42 -5.98
CA THR A 212 -2.39 -2.86 -6.10
C THR A 212 -0.99 -3.10 -6.66
N HIS A 213 -0.58 -2.38 -7.71
CA HIS A 213 0.78 -2.50 -8.27
C HIS A 213 1.83 -2.08 -7.25
N ILE A 214 1.57 -1.03 -6.48
CA ILE A 214 2.47 -0.55 -5.42
C ILE A 214 2.61 -1.62 -4.32
N ALA A 215 1.51 -2.20 -3.85
CA ALA A 215 1.53 -3.23 -2.81
C ALA A 215 2.27 -4.49 -3.25
N ILE A 216 2.05 -4.95 -4.48
CA ILE A 216 2.76 -6.08 -5.07
C ILE A 216 4.26 -5.76 -5.21
N GLY A 217 4.60 -4.57 -5.69
CA GLY A 217 5.98 -4.09 -5.75
C GLY A 217 6.66 -4.08 -4.38
N ALA A 218 5.96 -3.62 -3.34
CA ALA A 218 6.43 -3.63 -1.96
C ALA A 218 6.71 -5.05 -1.45
N ILE A 219 5.85 -6.02 -1.79
CA ILE A 219 6.06 -7.44 -1.43
C ILE A 219 7.31 -7.99 -2.10
N PHE A 220 7.52 -7.69 -3.38
CA PHE A 220 8.75 -8.10 -4.09
C PHE A 220 9.98 -7.40 -3.52
N GLY A 221 9.92 -6.10 -3.20
CA GLY A 221 11.02 -5.37 -2.58
C GLY A 221 11.48 -5.98 -1.25
N VAL A 222 10.53 -6.28 -0.37
CA VAL A 222 10.78 -7.02 0.88
C VAL A 222 11.37 -8.40 0.61
N GLY A 223 10.85 -9.10 -0.38
CA GLY A 223 11.30 -10.44 -0.75
C GLY A 223 12.73 -10.45 -1.30
N PHE A 224 13.07 -9.56 -2.22
CA PHE A 224 14.42 -9.44 -2.79
C PHE A 224 15.45 -8.98 -1.78
N LEU A 225 15.12 -7.99 -0.94
CA LEU A 225 16.02 -7.59 0.14
C LEU A 225 16.31 -8.76 1.08
N ARG A 226 15.29 -9.55 1.41
CA ARG A 226 15.47 -10.74 2.24
C ARG A 226 16.39 -11.77 1.57
N GLU A 227 16.19 -12.04 0.29
CA GLU A 227 17.00 -12.95 -0.50
C GLU A 227 18.48 -12.49 -0.52
N TYR A 228 18.71 -11.20 -0.72
CA TYR A 228 20.05 -10.59 -0.69
C TYR A 228 20.73 -10.71 0.68
N LEU A 229 20.02 -10.40 1.77
CA LEU A 229 20.59 -10.42 3.12
C LEU A 229 20.76 -11.83 3.71
N GLU A 230 19.96 -12.80 3.29
CA GLU A 230 20.06 -14.19 3.76
C GLU A 230 21.10 -15.00 2.94
N ASN A 231 21.56 -14.47 1.80
CA ASN A 231 22.54 -15.12 0.91
C ASN A 231 23.79 -14.25 0.60
N PRO A 232 24.49 -13.65 1.60
CA PRO A 232 25.54 -12.68 1.33
C PRO A 232 26.81 -13.26 0.67
N ASN A 233 27.05 -14.58 0.68
CA ASN A 233 28.29 -15.22 0.29
C ASN A 233 28.17 -16.34 -0.78
N THR A 234 27.10 -16.38 -1.54
CA THR A 234 26.99 -17.42 -2.56
C THR A 234 27.66 -17.00 -3.86
N LYS A 235 28.89 -17.45 -4.09
CA LYS A 235 29.46 -17.59 -5.44
C LYS A 235 28.39 -18.34 -6.27
N PHE A 236 28.01 -17.74 -7.40
CA PHE A 236 26.95 -18.20 -8.30
C PHE A 236 27.15 -19.66 -8.75
N ASN A 237 26.68 -20.61 -7.98
CA ASN A 237 26.61 -21.98 -8.40
C ASN A 237 25.15 -22.31 -8.79
N LYS A 238 24.88 -22.51 -10.06
CA LYS A 238 23.54 -22.67 -10.67
C LYS A 238 22.68 -23.76 -9.99
N LYS A 239 23.29 -24.82 -9.46
CA LYS A 239 22.58 -25.92 -8.75
C LYS A 239 22.02 -25.53 -7.37
N ASP A 240 22.65 -24.59 -6.67
CA ASP A 240 22.20 -24.14 -5.33
C ASP A 240 21.20 -22.99 -5.40
N MET A 241 21.06 -22.34 -6.54
CA MET A 241 20.19 -21.17 -6.72
C MET A 241 18.70 -21.49 -6.57
N SER A 242 18.25 -22.67 -7.03
CA SER A 242 16.83 -23.06 -6.97
C SER A 242 16.34 -23.33 -5.54
N LYS A 243 17.23 -23.80 -4.64
CA LYS A 243 16.90 -24.07 -3.22
C LYS A 243 16.86 -22.81 -2.34
N ARG A 244 17.40 -21.67 -2.81
CA ARG A 244 17.59 -20.44 -2.03
C ARG A 244 16.73 -19.25 -2.49
N MET A 245 15.96 -19.42 -3.56
CA MET A 245 15.04 -18.38 -4.02
C MET A 245 13.89 -18.21 -3.03
N LEU A 246 13.87 -17.11 -2.30
CA LEU A 246 12.81 -16.76 -1.35
C LEU A 246 11.62 -16.06 -2.03
N VAL A 247 11.84 -15.54 -3.25
CA VAL A 247 10.84 -14.93 -4.11
C VAL A 247 10.56 -15.84 -5.30
N ARG A 248 9.31 -16.21 -5.49
CA ARG A 248 8.89 -17.02 -6.64
C ARG A 248 8.81 -16.17 -7.90
N ARG A 249 9.90 -16.11 -8.66
CA ARG A 249 10.04 -15.28 -9.88
C ARG A 249 9.00 -15.59 -10.96
N LYS A 250 8.46 -16.81 -11.01
CA LYS A 250 7.36 -17.16 -11.92
C LYS A 250 6.14 -16.24 -11.70
N PHE A 251 5.82 -15.92 -10.45
CA PHE A 251 4.73 -14.98 -10.14
C PHE A 251 5.06 -13.55 -10.57
N LEU A 252 6.31 -13.11 -10.42
CA LEU A 252 6.74 -11.79 -10.91
C LEU A 252 6.46 -11.66 -12.41
N PHE A 253 6.95 -12.61 -13.22
CA PHE A 253 6.77 -12.58 -14.67
C PHE A 253 5.31 -12.73 -15.07
N SER A 254 4.55 -13.58 -14.38
CA SER A 254 3.11 -13.74 -14.63
C SER A 254 2.33 -12.45 -14.35
N ILE A 255 2.64 -11.75 -13.26
CA ILE A 255 1.99 -10.50 -12.90
C ILE A 255 2.41 -9.37 -13.86
N ALA A 256 3.71 -9.26 -14.15
CA ALA A 256 4.21 -8.27 -15.10
C ALA A 256 3.62 -8.50 -16.51
N GLY A 257 3.51 -9.76 -16.94
CA GLY A 257 2.86 -10.12 -18.20
C GLY A 257 1.36 -9.78 -18.22
N ALA A 258 0.66 -10.02 -17.10
CA ALA A 258 -0.74 -9.62 -16.96
C ALA A 258 -0.91 -8.10 -17.11
N TRP A 259 -0.04 -7.30 -16.50
CA TRP A 259 -0.09 -5.83 -16.63
C TRP A 259 0.13 -5.35 -18.07
N LEU A 260 1.03 -6.00 -18.81
CA LEU A 260 1.28 -5.67 -20.22
C LEU A 260 0.08 -6.01 -21.13
N VAL A 261 -0.75 -6.98 -20.75
CA VAL A 261 -1.89 -7.44 -21.56
C VAL A 261 -3.18 -6.73 -21.17
N THR A 262 -3.40 -6.48 -19.87
CA THR A 262 -4.68 -5.94 -19.38
C THR A 262 -4.96 -4.53 -19.88
N ASP A 263 -3.96 -3.64 -19.92
CA ASP A 263 -4.15 -2.25 -20.33
C ASP A 263 -4.53 -2.15 -21.82
N PRO A 264 -3.78 -2.77 -22.78
CA PRO A 264 -4.19 -2.78 -24.19
C PRO A 264 -5.53 -3.49 -24.43
N ALA A 265 -5.80 -4.59 -23.71
CA ALA A 265 -7.08 -5.31 -23.86
C ALA A 265 -8.26 -4.46 -23.40
N SER A 266 -8.12 -3.72 -22.30
CA SER A 266 -9.15 -2.79 -21.79
C SER A 266 -9.37 -1.64 -22.76
N ALA A 267 -8.31 -1.08 -23.35
CA ALA A 267 -8.40 -0.01 -24.32
C ALA A 267 -9.13 -0.49 -25.61
N LEU A 268 -8.77 -1.68 -26.09
CA LEU A 268 -9.40 -2.28 -27.27
C LEU A 268 -10.90 -2.54 -27.02
N LEU A 269 -11.25 -3.11 -25.87
CA LEU A 269 -12.65 -3.34 -25.49
C LEU A 269 -13.45 -2.02 -25.42
N ALA A 270 -12.88 -1.00 -24.78
CA ALA A 270 -13.51 0.32 -24.70
C ALA A 270 -13.74 0.94 -26.08
N SER A 271 -12.74 0.82 -26.98
CA SER A 271 -12.85 1.31 -28.36
C SER A 271 -13.93 0.57 -29.15
N LEU A 272 -14.03 -0.75 -29.01
CA LEU A 272 -15.07 -1.53 -29.68
C LEU A 272 -16.48 -1.18 -29.18
N ILE A 273 -16.64 -1.01 -27.87
CA ILE A 273 -17.92 -0.57 -27.28
C ILE A 273 -18.27 0.81 -27.79
N TYR A 274 -17.33 1.76 -27.83
CA TYR A 274 -17.56 3.11 -28.34
C TYR A 274 -18.03 3.06 -29.80
N LEU A 275 -17.33 2.36 -30.69
CA LEU A 275 -17.69 2.23 -32.10
C LEU A 275 -19.05 1.56 -32.29
N PHE A 276 -19.39 0.57 -31.47
CA PHE A 276 -20.71 -0.06 -31.50
C PHE A 276 -21.83 0.91 -31.10
N LEU A 277 -21.63 1.71 -30.06
CA LEU A 277 -22.61 2.70 -29.63
C LEU A 277 -22.76 3.83 -30.65
N ASP A 278 -21.65 4.32 -31.19
CA ASP A 278 -21.62 5.36 -32.22
C ASP A 278 -22.42 4.90 -33.46
N TYR A 279 -22.16 3.67 -33.94
CA TYR A 279 -22.86 3.09 -35.08
C TYR A 279 -24.36 2.84 -34.86
N THR A 280 -24.78 2.55 -33.60
CA THR A 280 -26.18 2.19 -33.29
C THR A 280 -27.05 3.36 -32.93
N PHE A 281 -26.49 4.44 -32.38
CA PHE A 281 -27.25 5.54 -31.77
C PHE A 281 -26.96 6.92 -32.38
N VAL A 282 -25.97 7.05 -33.24
CA VAL A 282 -25.64 8.25 -34.01
C VAL A 282 -25.81 7.98 -35.48
#